data_43ff8c295adae0eb243ecfd1a0ab5266
#
_entry.id   43ff8c295adae0eb243ecfd1a0ab5266
#
_cell.length_a   1.000
_cell.length_b   1.000
_cell.length_c   1.000
_cell.angle_alpha   90.00
_cell.angle_beta   90.00
_cell.angle_gamma   90.00
#
_symmetry.space_group_name_H-M   'P 1'
#
loop_
_entity.id
_entity.type
_entity.pdbx_description
1 polymer ?
#
loop_
_entity_poly.entity_id
_entity_poly.type
_entity_poly.pdbx_seq_one_letter_code
_entity_poly.pdbx_strand_id
1 'polypeptide(L)'
;MKILAVCGMGLGTSLILRMNAEKALKQLGIEADVEVSDMGSARALAATADLILTSQELAEQLGPVKPRVVTISNFIDLNEMVTKLKAAFA
;
A
#
# COMPACT_ATOMS: atom_id res chain seq x y z
N MET A 1 2.91 13.49 0.03
CA MET A 1 2.69 12.23 -0.72
C MET A 1 1.74 11.34 0.05
N LYS A 2 0.83 10.73 -0.65
CA LYS A 2 -0.19 9.87 -0.05
C LYS A 2 -0.10 8.45 -0.61
N ILE A 3 0.02 7.48 0.29
CA ILE A 3 0.02 6.05 -0.06
C ILE A 3 -1.28 5.45 0.41
N LEU A 4 -2.00 4.81 -0.50
CA LEU A 4 -3.24 4.13 -0.18
C LEU A 4 -2.96 2.64 0.00
N ALA A 5 -3.15 2.15 1.21
CA ALA A 5 -3.00 0.73 1.52
C ALA A 5 -4.37 0.07 1.40
N VAL A 6 -4.54 -0.80 0.41
CA VAL A 6 -5.81 -1.47 0.16
C VAL A 6 -5.75 -2.88 0.71
N CYS A 7 -6.68 -3.20 1.59
CA CYS A 7 -6.76 -4.51 2.22
C CYS A 7 -8.18 -5.07 2.06
N GLY A 8 -8.28 -6.32 1.69
CA GLY A 8 -9.58 -6.94 1.39
C GLY A 8 -10.35 -7.40 2.60
N MET A 9 -9.69 -7.65 3.71
CA MET A 9 -10.34 -8.30 4.84
C MET A 9 -9.75 -7.91 6.18
N GLY A 10 -10.64 -7.64 7.13
CA GLY A 10 -10.31 -7.58 8.55
C GLY A 10 -9.50 -6.37 8.98
N LEU A 11 -9.87 -5.84 10.15
CA LEU A 11 -9.20 -4.68 10.73
C LEU A 11 -7.76 -4.98 11.13
N GLY A 12 -7.50 -6.22 11.59
CA GLY A 12 -6.17 -6.61 12.04
C GLY A 12 -5.14 -6.59 10.92
N THR A 13 -5.50 -7.11 9.75
CA THR A 13 -4.59 -7.13 8.59
C THR A 13 -4.31 -5.73 8.08
N SER A 14 -5.34 -4.90 8.03
CA SER A 14 -5.21 -3.50 7.59
C SER A 14 -4.25 -2.72 8.49
N LEU A 15 -4.35 -2.93 9.79
CA LEU A 15 -3.50 -2.25 10.76
C LEU A 15 -2.04 -2.68 10.61
N ILE A 16 -1.80 -3.98 10.43
CA ILE A 16 -0.44 -4.51 10.24
C ILE A 16 0.16 -3.95 8.95
N LEU A 17 -0.61 -3.93 7.87
CA LEU A 17 -0.15 -3.38 6.60
C LEU A 17 0.26 -1.92 6.75
N ARG A 18 -0.57 -1.13 7.40
CA ARG A 18 -0.28 0.29 7.64
C ARG A 18 0.97 0.47 8.49
N MET A 19 1.09 -0.27 9.58
CA MET A 19 2.25 -0.17 10.48
C MET A 19 3.54 -0.53 9.76
N ASN A 20 3.53 -1.59 8.98
CA ASN A 20 4.74 -2.00 8.25
C ASN A 20 5.08 -1.02 7.14
N ALA A 21 4.08 -0.47 6.47
CA ALA A 21 4.32 0.56 5.46
C ALA A 21 4.96 1.80 6.08
N GLU A 22 4.44 2.24 7.23
CA GLU A 22 5.01 3.39 7.94
C GLU A 22 6.44 3.14 8.41
N LYS A 23 6.72 1.93 8.93
CA LYS A 23 8.08 1.56 9.33
C LYS A 23 9.03 1.55 8.14
N ALA A 24 8.59 0.99 7.02
CA ALA A 24 9.43 0.91 5.82
C ALA A 24 9.75 2.31 5.28
N LEU A 25 8.78 3.19 5.23
CA LEU A 25 8.97 4.55 4.79
C LEU A 25 9.95 5.30 5.69
N LYS A 26 9.83 5.10 6.99
CA LYS A 26 10.75 5.70 7.94
C LYS A 26 12.19 5.24 7.73
N GLN A 27 12.38 3.94 7.49
CA GLN A 27 13.70 3.38 7.21
C GLN A 27 14.29 3.96 5.93
N LEU A 28 13.46 4.23 4.94
CA LEU A 28 13.88 4.78 3.66
C LEU A 28 14.05 6.31 3.68
N GLY A 29 13.65 6.95 4.76
CA GLY A 29 13.70 8.41 4.86
C GLY A 29 12.67 9.11 3.99
N ILE A 30 11.55 8.45 3.70
CA ILE A 30 10.49 8.99 2.85
C ILE A 30 9.34 9.46 3.71
N GLU A 31 8.93 10.71 3.56
CA GLU A 31 7.75 11.24 4.23
C GLU A 31 6.53 11.02 3.35
N ALA A 32 5.57 10.27 3.87
CA ALA A 32 4.32 9.99 3.19
C ALA A 32 3.24 9.66 4.21
N ASP A 33 2.00 9.98 3.86
CA ASP A 33 0.84 9.61 4.66
C ASP A 33 0.30 8.28 4.16
N VAL A 34 0.11 7.33 5.06
CA VAL A 34 -0.46 6.03 4.72
C VAL A 34 -1.92 6.01 5.17
N GLU A 35 -2.81 5.82 4.21
CA GLU A 35 -4.24 5.70 4.47
C GLU A 35 -4.69 4.30 4.11
N VAL A 36 -5.51 3.69 4.96
CA VAL A 36 -6.03 2.35 4.74
C VAL A 36 -7.42 2.42 4.16
N SER A 37 -7.68 1.58 3.18
CA SER A 37 -9.00 1.51 2.53
C SER A 37 -9.38 0.06 2.25
N ASP A 38 -10.69 -0.19 2.19
CA ASP A 38 -11.21 -1.45 1.66
C ASP A 38 -11.29 -1.36 0.12
N MET A 39 -11.61 -2.50 -0.51
CA MET A 39 -11.71 -2.54 -1.97
C MET A 39 -12.86 -1.67 -2.50
N GLY A 40 -13.95 -1.57 -1.76
CA GLY A 40 -15.10 -0.81 -2.19
C GLY A 40 -14.84 0.69 -2.34
N SER A 41 -13.97 1.24 -1.49
CA SER A 41 -13.63 2.66 -1.51
C SER A 41 -12.35 2.95 -2.29
N ALA A 42 -11.58 1.93 -2.62
CA ALA A 42 -10.22 2.08 -3.16
C ALA A 42 -10.19 2.85 -4.47
N ARG A 43 -11.12 2.61 -5.39
CA ARG A 43 -11.11 3.29 -6.68
C ARG A 43 -11.31 4.79 -6.56
N ALA A 44 -12.23 5.20 -5.69
CA ALA A 44 -12.47 6.61 -5.47
C ALA A 44 -11.26 7.28 -4.81
N LEU A 45 -10.68 6.61 -3.81
CA LEU A 45 -9.53 7.15 -3.09
C LEU A 45 -8.26 7.10 -3.93
N ALA A 46 -8.16 6.18 -4.88
CA ALA A 46 -7.01 6.09 -5.76
C ALA A 46 -6.79 7.38 -6.57
N ALA A 47 -7.85 8.10 -6.86
CA ALA A 47 -7.76 9.34 -7.62
C ALA A 47 -6.87 10.39 -6.93
N THR A 48 -6.77 10.36 -5.61
CA THR A 48 -5.97 11.31 -4.83
C THR A 48 -4.69 10.71 -4.28
N ALA A 49 -4.44 9.42 -4.50
CA ALA A 49 -3.24 8.76 -4.01
C ALA A 49 -2.10 8.87 -5.01
N ASP A 50 -0.89 8.85 -4.49
CA ASP A 50 0.33 8.84 -5.31
C ASP A 50 0.80 7.42 -5.57
N LEU A 51 0.49 6.50 -4.66
CA LEU A 51 0.90 5.10 -4.76
C LEU A 51 -0.13 4.23 -4.05
N ILE A 52 -0.39 3.05 -4.60
CA ILE A 52 -1.26 2.06 -3.98
C ILE A 52 -0.43 0.87 -3.55
N LEU A 53 -0.64 0.43 -2.32
CA LEU A 53 0.03 -0.70 -1.72
C LEU A 53 -1.01 -1.76 -1.38
N THR A 54 -0.88 -2.96 -1.96
CA THR A 54 -1.90 -3.99 -1.81
C THR A 54 -1.32 -5.37 -2.15
N SER A 55 -2.16 -6.41 -2.10
CA SER A 55 -1.74 -7.73 -2.56
C SER A 55 -1.94 -7.87 -4.06
N GLN A 56 -1.29 -8.89 -4.65
CA GLN A 56 -1.45 -9.17 -6.09
C GLN A 56 -2.91 -9.47 -6.44
N GLU A 57 -3.58 -10.24 -5.62
CA GLU A 57 -4.97 -10.60 -5.85
C GLU A 57 -5.88 -9.38 -5.85
N LEU A 58 -5.70 -8.49 -4.87
CA LEU A 58 -6.50 -7.27 -4.79
C LEU A 58 -6.15 -6.29 -5.91
N ALA A 59 -4.89 -6.24 -6.33
CA ALA A 59 -4.48 -5.41 -7.44
C ALA A 59 -5.19 -5.82 -8.74
N GLU A 60 -5.35 -7.13 -8.95
CA GLU A 60 -6.08 -7.64 -10.10
C GLU A 60 -7.57 -7.26 -10.06
N GLN A 61 -8.17 -7.34 -8.88
CA GLN A 61 -9.57 -6.94 -8.69
C GLN A 61 -9.76 -5.43 -8.88
N LEU A 62 -8.80 -4.66 -8.43
CA LEU A 62 -8.85 -3.21 -8.54
C LEU A 62 -8.84 -2.75 -10.01
N GLY A 63 -8.10 -3.45 -10.83
CA GLY A 63 -7.97 -3.11 -12.24
C GLY A 63 -7.11 -1.87 -12.49
N PRO A 64 -7.21 -1.26 -13.67
CA PRO A 64 -6.41 -0.09 -14.01
C PRO A 64 -6.76 1.11 -13.13
N VAL A 65 -5.74 1.72 -12.52
CA VAL A 65 -5.88 2.93 -11.72
C VAL A 65 -4.74 3.88 -12.07
N LYS A 66 -4.93 5.16 -11.76
CA LYS A 66 -3.96 6.20 -12.10
C LYS A 66 -2.64 6.07 -11.34
N PRO A 67 -2.63 5.83 -10.01
CA PRO A 67 -1.38 5.73 -9.27
C PRO A 67 -0.65 4.42 -9.58
N ARG A 68 0.64 4.40 -9.26
CA ARG A 68 1.42 3.18 -9.33
C ARG A 68 0.94 2.20 -8.27
N VAL A 69 0.82 0.93 -8.64
CA VAL A 69 0.42 -0.13 -7.72
C VAL A 69 1.64 -0.96 -7.36
N VAL A 70 1.90 -1.08 -6.07
CA VAL A 70 2.95 -1.93 -5.52
C VAL A 70 2.29 -3.10 -4.81
N THR A 71 2.64 -4.32 -5.21
CA THR A 71 2.05 -5.53 -4.64
C THR A 71 2.98 -6.16 -3.63
N ILE A 72 2.41 -6.58 -2.50
CA ILE A 72 3.14 -7.21 -1.40
C ILE A 72 2.58 -8.62 -1.21
N SER A 73 3.47 -9.61 -1.17
CA SER A 73 3.07 -11.00 -0.97
C SER A 73 2.69 -11.29 0.47
N ASN A 74 3.43 -10.70 1.40
CA ASN A 74 3.22 -10.93 2.83
C ASN A 74 3.24 -9.60 3.57
N PHE A 75 2.07 -9.17 4.05
CA PHE A 75 1.92 -7.88 4.70
C PHE A 75 2.68 -7.76 6.02
N ILE A 76 3.06 -8.88 6.63
CA ILE A 76 3.84 -8.86 7.87
C ILE A 76 5.36 -8.90 7.60
N ASP A 77 5.78 -9.03 6.35
CA ASP A 77 7.19 -9.06 6.00
C ASP A 77 7.71 -7.65 5.74
N LEU A 78 8.35 -7.08 6.75
CA LEU A 78 8.88 -5.72 6.65
C LEU A 78 9.98 -5.61 5.58
N ASN A 79 10.80 -6.64 5.42
CA ASN A 79 11.87 -6.62 4.42
C ASN A 79 11.33 -6.53 3.01
N GLU A 80 10.27 -7.28 2.72
CA GLU A 80 9.60 -7.18 1.41
C GLU A 80 9.04 -5.79 1.19
N MET A 81 8.42 -5.22 2.21
CA MET A 81 7.84 -3.89 2.15
C MET A 81 8.92 -2.84 1.84
N VAL A 82 10.04 -2.89 2.56
CA VAL A 82 11.16 -1.97 2.35
C VAL A 82 11.71 -2.10 0.93
N THR A 83 11.95 -3.34 0.48
CA THR A 83 12.51 -3.59 -0.84
C THR A 83 11.61 -3.05 -1.95
N LYS A 84 10.33 -3.32 -1.86
CA LYS A 84 9.38 -2.92 -2.90
C LYS A 84 9.13 -1.42 -2.91
N LEU A 85 9.03 -0.79 -1.75
CA LEU A 85 8.87 0.65 -1.67
C LEU A 85 10.13 1.38 -2.16
N LYS A 86 11.30 0.87 -1.81
CA LYS A 86 12.55 1.43 -2.30
C LYS A 86 12.59 1.40 -3.83
N ALA A 87 12.21 0.29 -4.44
CA ALA A 87 12.17 0.19 -5.90
C ALA A 87 11.15 1.15 -6.52
N ALA A 88 10.01 1.35 -5.86
CA ALA A 88 8.96 2.22 -6.37
C ALA A 88 9.37 3.70 -6.36
N PHE A 89 10.21 4.09 -5.40
CA PHE A 89 10.66 5.48 -5.26
C PHE A 89 12.06 5.73 -5.82
N ALA A 90 12.66 4.72 -6.40
CA ALA A 90 13.99 4.85 -6.98
C ALA A 90 13.99 5.68 -8.27
#